data_b89414bcaf4e17b989f5453bd8041963
#
_entry.id   b89414bcaf4e17b989f5453bd8041963
#
_cell.length_a   1.000
_cell.length_b   1.000
_cell.length_c   1.000
_cell.angle_alpha   90.00
_cell.angle_beta   90.00
_cell.angle_gamma   90.00
#
_symmetry.space_group_name_H-M   'P 1'
#
loop_
_entity.id
_entity.type
_entity.pdbx_description
1 polymer ?
#
loop_
_entity_poly.entity_id
_entity_poly.type
_entity_poly.pdbx_seq_one_letter_code
_entity_poly.pdbx_strand_id
1 'polypeptide(L)'
;MGFTLDKVVPWGRSYDEYVSMFGLSEDDLTLRILGCGDGPAAFNSLLTECGGSVVSVDPIYAFDAAQIRTRVAEAYDIVMTQARKNQDDYVWEAIPSVEQLGSIRMSAMENFLADFDTGKQEGRYIAGELPSLPFDNGQYDIAL
;
A
#
# COMPACT_ATOMS: atom_id res chain seq x y z
N MET A 1 2.00 10.59 22.47
CA MET A 1 1.06 9.50 22.36
C MET A 1 0.98 9.02 20.91
N GLY A 2 0.94 7.71 20.70
CA GLY A 2 0.79 7.13 19.38
C GLY A 2 -0.66 7.05 18.92
N PHE A 3 -0.88 6.35 17.84
CA PHE A 3 -2.21 6.06 17.32
C PHE A 3 -2.93 5.01 18.19
N THR A 4 -4.23 5.19 18.33
CA THR A 4 -5.13 4.21 18.94
C THR A 4 -6.17 3.84 17.89
N LEU A 5 -6.18 2.58 17.46
CA LEU A 5 -7.08 2.06 16.44
C LEU A 5 -7.80 0.82 16.95
N ASP A 6 -9.12 0.79 16.85
CA ASP A 6 -9.94 -0.32 17.31
C ASP A 6 -9.91 -1.51 16.33
N LYS A 7 -9.48 -1.28 15.12
CA LYS A 7 -9.42 -2.30 14.04
C LYS A 7 -8.33 -1.95 13.05
N VAL A 8 -7.96 -2.93 12.24
CA VAL A 8 -7.02 -2.70 11.13
C VAL A 8 -7.67 -1.73 10.13
N VAL A 9 -6.94 -0.65 9.80
CA VAL A 9 -7.38 0.36 8.84
C VAL A 9 -6.57 0.27 7.55
N PRO A 10 -7.22 0.35 6.37
CA PRO A 10 -6.51 0.39 5.11
C PRO A 10 -5.84 1.76 4.92
N TRP A 11 -4.52 1.76 4.89
CA TRP A 11 -3.71 2.98 4.79
C TRP A 11 -2.52 2.71 3.87
N GLY A 12 -2.60 3.19 2.62
CA GLY A 12 -1.65 2.85 1.57
C GLY A 12 -0.51 3.86 1.41
N ARG A 13 0.67 3.35 1.06
CA ARG A 13 1.86 4.16 0.81
C ARG A 13 2.06 4.41 -0.68
N SER A 14 2.80 5.49 -0.99
CA SER A 14 3.16 5.83 -2.36
C SER A 14 4.29 4.93 -2.88
N TYR A 15 4.49 4.98 -4.21
CA TYR A 15 5.60 4.31 -4.88
C TYR A 15 6.96 4.78 -4.34
N ASP A 16 7.14 6.09 -4.23
CA ASP A 16 8.41 6.66 -3.76
C ASP A 16 8.71 6.26 -2.32
N GLU A 17 7.69 6.16 -1.48
CA GLU A 17 7.87 5.68 -0.11
C GLU A 17 8.36 4.22 -0.08
N TYR A 18 7.84 3.36 -0.95
CA TYR A 18 8.30 1.97 -1.04
C TYR A 18 9.75 1.90 -1.48
N VAL A 19 10.11 2.63 -2.52
CA VAL A 19 11.50 2.66 -3.02
C VAL A 19 12.46 3.11 -1.92
N SER A 20 12.11 4.16 -1.21
CA SER A 20 12.93 4.70 -0.11
C SER A 20 12.98 3.77 1.09
N MET A 21 11.82 3.28 1.53
CA MET A 21 11.68 2.48 2.75
C MET A 21 12.39 1.12 2.63
N PHE A 22 12.30 0.48 1.47
CA PHE A 22 12.93 -0.82 1.22
C PHE A 22 14.30 -0.72 0.55
N GLY A 23 14.77 0.49 0.25
CA GLY A 23 16.06 0.70 -0.40
C GLY A 23 16.15 0.06 -1.78
N LEU A 24 15.08 0.13 -2.58
CA LEU A 24 15.01 -0.53 -3.88
C LEU A 24 15.88 0.20 -4.91
N SER A 25 16.76 -0.55 -5.58
CA SER A 25 17.54 -0.06 -6.72
C SER A 25 16.75 -0.22 -8.02
N GLU A 26 17.23 0.40 -9.09
CA GLU A 26 16.66 0.21 -10.42
C GLU A 26 16.69 -1.27 -10.84
N ASP A 27 17.76 -1.97 -10.50
CA ASP A 27 17.90 -3.40 -10.79
C ASP A 27 16.88 -4.22 -10.00
N ASP A 28 16.64 -3.89 -8.71
CA ASP A 28 15.63 -4.56 -7.90
C ASP A 28 14.24 -4.46 -8.53
N LEU A 29 13.92 -3.31 -9.11
CA LEU A 29 12.61 -3.05 -9.73
C LEU A 29 12.38 -3.84 -11.02
N THR A 30 13.40 -4.52 -11.55
CA THR A 30 13.28 -5.42 -12.70
C THR A 30 13.00 -6.87 -12.32
N LEU A 31 13.07 -7.19 -11.03
CA LEU A 31 12.90 -8.54 -10.51
C LEU A 31 11.43 -8.87 -10.28
N ARG A 32 11.15 -10.15 -10.01
CA ARG A 32 9.79 -10.60 -9.64
C ARG A 32 9.57 -10.31 -8.17
N ILE A 33 8.64 -9.41 -7.86
CA ILE A 33 8.43 -8.88 -6.52
C ILE A 33 7.10 -9.39 -5.94
N LEU A 34 7.13 -9.81 -4.67
CA LEU A 34 5.96 -10.11 -3.88
C LEU A 34 5.82 -9.04 -2.79
N GLY A 35 4.68 -8.35 -2.77
CA GLY A 35 4.33 -7.41 -1.70
C GLY A 35 3.41 -8.08 -0.69
N CYS A 36 3.86 -8.19 0.56
CA CYS A 36 3.11 -8.83 1.64
C CYS A 36 2.46 -7.77 2.53
N GLY A 37 1.13 -7.80 2.63
CA GLY A 37 0.41 -6.83 3.43
C GLY A 37 0.42 -5.43 2.82
N ASP A 38 0.36 -5.33 1.50
CA ASP A 38 0.46 -4.06 0.78
C ASP A 38 -0.75 -3.15 1.02
N GLY A 39 -1.94 -3.70 1.24
CA GLY A 39 -3.15 -2.89 1.35
C GLY A 39 -3.39 -2.03 0.12
N PRO A 40 -3.97 -0.81 0.30
CA PRO A 40 -4.28 0.08 -0.83
C PRO A 40 -3.08 0.95 -1.25
N ALA A 41 -1.91 0.35 -1.40
CA ALA A 41 -0.67 1.03 -1.79
C ALA A 41 -0.53 1.19 -3.30
N ALA A 42 0.15 2.24 -3.74
CA ALA A 42 0.33 2.57 -5.16
C ALA A 42 1.46 1.82 -5.85
N PHE A 43 2.28 1.08 -5.11
CA PHE A 43 3.51 0.46 -5.66
C PHE A 43 3.21 -0.49 -6.83
N ASN A 44 2.25 -1.41 -6.64
CA ASN A 44 1.88 -2.39 -7.66
C ASN A 44 1.40 -1.70 -8.95
N SER A 45 0.47 -0.76 -8.83
CA SER A 45 -0.07 -0.02 -9.96
C SER A 45 1.04 0.68 -10.77
N LEU A 46 1.88 1.44 -10.09
CA LEU A 46 2.89 2.26 -10.76
C LEU A 46 4.06 1.43 -11.29
N LEU A 47 4.51 0.40 -10.56
CA LEU A 47 5.55 -0.49 -11.08
C LEU A 47 5.08 -1.25 -12.32
N THR A 48 3.84 -1.70 -12.34
CA THR A 48 3.25 -2.38 -13.50
C THR A 48 3.19 -1.44 -14.71
N GLU A 49 2.82 -0.18 -14.52
CA GLU A 49 2.85 0.84 -15.59
C GLU A 49 4.25 1.02 -16.17
N CYS A 50 5.28 0.88 -15.34
CA CYS A 50 6.68 0.98 -15.77
C CYS A 50 7.22 -0.31 -16.39
N GLY A 51 6.40 -1.34 -16.55
CA GLY A 51 6.80 -2.62 -17.13
C GLY A 51 7.39 -3.62 -16.13
N GLY A 52 7.31 -3.32 -14.83
CA GLY A 52 7.78 -4.23 -13.78
C GLY A 52 6.82 -5.37 -13.49
N SER A 53 7.24 -6.27 -12.60
CA SER A 53 6.47 -7.46 -12.21
C SER A 53 6.30 -7.52 -10.70
N VAL A 54 5.07 -7.36 -10.23
CA VAL A 54 4.74 -7.41 -8.80
C VAL A 54 3.37 -8.04 -8.59
N VAL A 55 3.28 -8.85 -7.55
CA VAL A 55 2.01 -9.38 -7.03
C VAL A 55 1.90 -8.94 -5.57
N SER A 56 0.74 -8.45 -5.21
CA SER A 56 0.44 -8.00 -3.85
C SER A 56 -0.53 -8.95 -3.17
N VAL A 57 -0.29 -9.24 -1.90
CA VAL A 57 -1.14 -10.11 -1.08
C VAL A 57 -1.60 -9.33 0.15
N ASP A 58 -2.90 -9.30 0.39
CA ASP A 58 -3.48 -8.65 1.56
C ASP A 58 -4.91 -9.18 1.76
N PRO A 59 -5.37 -9.37 3.01
CA PRO A 59 -6.76 -9.77 3.27
C PRO A 59 -7.80 -8.83 2.68
N ILE A 60 -7.48 -7.55 2.55
CA ILE A 60 -8.42 -6.53 2.02
C ILE A 60 -8.83 -6.81 0.57
N TYR A 61 -8.02 -7.54 -0.17
CA TYR A 61 -8.32 -7.83 -1.58
C TYR A 61 -9.48 -8.84 -1.78
N ALA A 62 -10.01 -9.38 -0.69
CA ALA A 62 -11.26 -10.15 -0.73
C ALA A 62 -12.49 -9.26 -0.96
N PHE A 63 -12.39 -7.96 -0.71
CA PHE A 63 -13.47 -7.00 -0.92
C PHE A 63 -13.42 -6.43 -2.34
N ASP A 64 -14.55 -5.87 -2.81
CA ASP A 64 -14.58 -5.17 -4.08
C ASP A 64 -14.05 -3.72 -3.93
N ALA A 65 -13.83 -3.05 -5.07
CA ALA A 65 -13.29 -1.70 -5.09
C ALA A 65 -14.16 -0.69 -4.32
N ALA A 66 -15.48 -0.81 -4.42
CA ALA A 66 -16.41 0.08 -3.73
C ALA A 66 -16.32 -0.09 -2.22
N GLN A 67 -16.23 -1.33 -1.73
CA GLN A 67 -16.08 -1.63 -0.31
C GLN A 67 -14.73 -1.11 0.23
N ILE A 68 -13.65 -1.29 -0.54
CA ILE A 68 -12.32 -0.79 -0.16
C ILE A 68 -12.34 0.74 -0.13
N ARG A 69 -12.97 1.39 -1.11
CA ARG A 69 -13.10 2.85 -1.17
C ARG A 69 -13.80 3.40 0.08
N THR A 70 -14.87 2.77 0.51
CA THR A 70 -15.58 3.17 1.73
C THR A 70 -14.67 3.04 2.96
N ARG A 71 -13.95 1.94 3.09
CA ARG A 71 -13.03 1.72 4.21
C ARG A 71 -11.87 2.72 4.21
N VAL A 72 -11.34 3.05 3.03
CA VAL A 72 -10.29 4.06 2.87
C VAL A 72 -10.79 5.44 3.33
N ALA A 73 -11.99 5.84 2.94
CA ALA A 73 -12.57 7.12 3.35
C ALA A 73 -12.77 7.21 4.86
N GLU A 74 -13.28 6.17 5.49
CA GLU A 74 -13.44 6.10 6.95
C GLU A 74 -12.08 6.17 7.65
N ALA A 75 -11.11 5.40 7.17
CA ALA A 75 -9.75 5.37 7.74
C ALA A 75 -9.05 6.72 7.61
N TYR A 76 -9.24 7.41 6.49
CA TYR A 76 -8.63 8.71 6.25
C TYR A 76 -9.00 9.71 7.35
N ASP A 77 -10.29 9.84 7.66
CA ASP A 77 -10.74 10.78 8.68
C ASP A 77 -10.17 10.44 10.06
N ILE A 78 -10.17 9.16 10.43
CA ILE A 78 -9.64 8.70 11.72
C ILE A 78 -8.13 8.96 11.80
N VAL A 79 -7.37 8.54 10.80
CA VAL A 79 -5.91 8.64 10.81
C VAL A 79 -5.47 10.10 10.77
N MET A 80 -6.12 10.94 9.95
CA MET A 80 -5.78 12.36 9.86
C MET A 80 -6.09 13.10 11.17
N THR A 81 -7.18 12.76 11.82
CA THR A 81 -7.53 13.33 13.13
C THR A 81 -6.45 12.99 14.17
N GLN A 82 -6.01 11.74 14.23
CA GLN A 82 -4.95 11.33 15.14
C GLN A 82 -3.59 11.91 14.76
N ALA A 83 -3.29 12.02 13.49
CA ALA A 83 -2.04 12.63 13.02
C ALA A 83 -1.93 14.11 13.41
N ARG A 84 -3.02 14.87 13.27
CA ARG A 84 -3.07 16.28 13.71
C ARG A 84 -2.91 16.41 15.22
N LYS A 85 -3.54 15.51 15.97
CA LYS A 85 -3.47 15.49 17.43
C LYS A 85 -2.07 15.16 17.95
N ASN A 86 -1.33 14.32 17.24
CA ASN A 86 0.00 13.83 17.64
C ASN A 86 1.12 14.34 16.73
N GLN A 87 0.92 15.46 16.02
CA GLN A 87 1.86 15.93 15.02
C GLN A 87 3.26 16.22 15.58
N ASP A 88 3.37 16.57 16.84
CA ASP A 88 4.67 16.84 17.48
C ASP A 88 5.48 15.55 17.75
N ASP A 89 4.84 14.38 17.67
CA ASP A 89 5.48 13.07 17.83
C ASP A 89 6.15 12.56 16.55
N TYR A 90 5.94 13.25 15.42
CA TYR A 90 6.46 12.84 14.10
C TYR A 90 7.74 13.57 13.73
N VAL A 91 8.57 12.88 12.95
CA VAL A 91 9.74 13.47 12.30
C VAL A 91 9.35 13.87 10.89
N TRP A 92 9.31 15.18 10.63
CA TRP A 92 8.86 15.76 9.36
C TRP A 92 10.04 16.07 8.44
N GLU A 93 10.72 15.03 7.95
CA GLU A 93 11.85 15.22 7.03
C GLU A 93 11.42 15.05 5.56
N ALA A 94 10.88 13.88 5.24
CA ALA A 94 10.44 13.57 3.88
C ALA A 94 9.01 14.08 3.60
N ILE A 95 8.19 14.18 4.65
CA ILE A 95 6.80 14.65 4.54
C ILE A 95 6.66 15.82 5.53
N PRO A 96 6.57 17.06 5.04
CA PRO A 96 6.75 18.25 5.92
C PRO A 96 5.51 18.64 6.73
N SER A 97 4.34 18.05 6.48
CA SER A 97 3.13 18.42 7.24
C SER A 97 2.09 17.27 7.26
N VAL A 98 1.15 17.38 8.21
CA VAL A 98 0.02 16.43 8.31
C VAL A 98 -0.85 16.50 7.04
N GLU A 99 -1.12 17.68 6.53
CA GLU A 99 -1.92 17.89 5.32
C GLU A 99 -1.24 17.26 4.10
N GLN A 100 0.07 17.42 3.98
CA GLN A 100 0.83 16.80 2.90
C GLN A 100 0.89 15.28 3.02
N LEU A 101 1.00 14.76 4.24
CA LEU A 101 0.87 13.32 4.50
C LEU A 101 -0.48 12.81 3.98
N GLY A 102 -1.57 13.47 4.33
CA GLY A 102 -2.91 13.10 3.87
C GLY A 102 -3.02 13.11 2.35
N SER A 103 -2.49 14.14 1.70
CA SER A 103 -2.50 14.27 0.24
C SER A 103 -1.73 13.13 -0.44
N ILE A 104 -0.54 12.80 0.06
CA ILE A 104 0.29 11.71 -0.48
C ILE A 104 -0.44 10.37 -0.33
N ARG A 105 -1.02 10.10 0.84
CA ARG A 105 -1.74 8.86 1.10
C ARG A 105 -2.99 8.71 0.23
N MET A 106 -3.80 9.77 0.12
CA MET A 106 -4.99 9.73 -0.72
C MET A 106 -4.66 9.55 -2.19
N SER A 107 -3.62 10.23 -2.68
CA SER A 107 -3.15 10.07 -4.04
C SER A 107 -2.71 8.62 -4.31
N ALA A 108 -1.97 8.02 -3.39
CA ALA A 108 -1.55 6.62 -3.48
C ALA A 108 -2.75 5.67 -3.49
N MET A 109 -3.71 5.87 -2.61
CA MET A 109 -4.89 5.01 -2.52
C MET A 109 -5.81 5.16 -3.73
N GLU A 110 -5.92 6.35 -4.32
CA GLU A 110 -6.65 6.56 -5.58
C GLU A 110 -5.98 5.85 -6.75
N ASN A 111 -4.66 5.87 -6.83
CA ASN A 111 -3.91 5.10 -7.84
C ASN A 111 -4.18 3.60 -7.70
N PHE A 112 -4.17 3.10 -6.47
CA PHE A 112 -4.52 1.71 -6.20
C PHE A 112 -5.95 1.38 -6.64
N LEU A 113 -6.92 2.19 -6.24
CA LEU A 113 -8.33 1.94 -6.55
C LEU A 113 -8.62 1.98 -8.05
N ALA A 114 -7.96 2.86 -8.78
CA ALA A 114 -8.11 2.94 -10.25
C ALA A 114 -7.58 1.68 -10.95
N ASP A 115 -6.62 0.98 -10.36
CA ASP A 115 -5.99 -0.22 -10.93
C ASP A 115 -6.58 -1.53 -10.39
N PHE A 116 -7.28 -1.50 -9.27
CA PHE A 116 -7.60 -2.71 -8.50
C PHE A 116 -8.38 -3.75 -9.30
N ASP A 117 -9.46 -3.35 -9.97
CA ASP A 117 -10.28 -4.31 -10.73
C ASP A 117 -9.49 -4.99 -11.84
N THR A 118 -8.74 -4.22 -12.61
CA THR A 118 -7.87 -4.73 -13.68
C THR A 118 -6.77 -5.61 -13.11
N GLY A 119 -6.09 -5.14 -12.06
CA GLY A 119 -5.01 -5.87 -11.42
C GLY A 119 -5.46 -7.18 -10.79
N LYS A 120 -6.68 -7.20 -10.22
CA LYS A 120 -7.27 -8.42 -9.68
C LYS A 120 -7.55 -9.44 -10.77
N GLN A 121 -8.07 -9.01 -11.92
CA GLN A 121 -8.27 -9.86 -13.08
C GLN A 121 -6.96 -10.41 -13.63
N GLU A 122 -5.91 -9.63 -13.60
CA GLU A 122 -4.56 -10.02 -14.05
C GLU A 122 -3.81 -10.89 -13.03
N GLY A 123 -4.36 -11.10 -11.83
CA GLY A 123 -3.71 -11.86 -10.76
C GLY A 123 -2.66 -11.10 -9.99
N ARG A 124 -2.65 -9.76 -10.05
CA ARG A 124 -1.69 -8.92 -9.32
C ARG A 124 -2.08 -8.58 -7.89
N TYR A 125 -3.37 -8.73 -7.56
CA TYR A 125 -3.90 -8.54 -6.20
C TYR A 125 -4.59 -9.82 -5.75
N ILE A 126 -4.06 -10.44 -4.71
CA ILE A 126 -4.53 -11.74 -4.22
C ILE A 126 -4.90 -11.62 -2.75
N ALA A 127 -6.10 -12.06 -2.40
CA ALA A 127 -6.54 -12.12 -1.01
C ALA A 127 -5.76 -13.22 -0.27
N GLY A 128 -5.10 -12.86 0.81
CA GLY A 128 -4.32 -13.79 1.61
C GLY A 128 -3.51 -13.09 2.68
N GLU A 129 -2.93 -13.88 3.58
CA GLU A 129 -2.10 -13.36 4.66
C GLU A 129 -1.04 -14.37 5.06
N LEU A 130 0.06 -13.85 5.62
CA LEU A 130 1.13 -14.69 6.16
C LEU A 130 0.61 -15.51 7.36
N PRO A 131 1.14 -16.74 7.58
CA PRO A 131 2.21 -17.39 6.82
C PRO A 131 1.74 -18.22 5.62
N SER A 132 0.44 -18.33 5.38
CA SER A 132 -0.13 -19.19 4.34
C SER A 132 -0.34 -18.45 3.04
N LEU A 133 0.59 -18.60 2.11
CA LEU A 133 0.53 -17.96 0.80
C LEU A 133 0.37 -19.00 -0.32
N PRO A 134 -0.42 -18.69 -1.38
CA PRO A 134 -0.72 -19.61 -2.46
C PRO A 134 0.35 -19.64 -3.55
N PHE A 135 1.63 -19.58 -3.16
CA PHE A 135 2.76 -19.50 -4.09
C PHE A 135 3.74 -20.63 -3.88
N ASP A 136 4.45 -20.99 -4.95
CA ASP A 136 5.53 -21.97 -4.92
C ASP A 136 6.83 -21.33 -4.43
N ASN A 137 7.71 -22.16 -3.87
CA ASN A 137 9.05 -21.72 -3.50
C ASN A 137 9.81 -21.25 -4.75
N GLY A 138 10.52 -20.12 -4.64
CA GLY A 138 11.32 -19.58 -5.72
C GLY A 138 10.50 -18.88 -6.82
N GLN A 139 9.19 -18.67 -6.61
CA GLN A 139 8.34 -17.97 -7.57
C GLN A 139 8.67 -16.48 -7.69
N TYR A 140 9.16 -15.88 -6.61
CA TYR A 140 9.55 -14.47 -6.54
C TYR A 140 11.01 -14.31 -6.18
N ASP A 141 11.61 -13.21 -6.62
CA ASP A 141 13.01 -12.87 -6.33
C ASP A 141 13.14 -12.05 -5.05
N ILE A 142 12.15 -11.18 -4.78
CA ILE A 142 12.11 -10.29 -3.60
C ILE A 142 10.73 -10.37 -2.97
N ALA A 143 10.68 -10.38 -1.64
CA ALA A 143 9.46 -10.20 -0.86
C ALA A 143 9.61 -8.94 0.00
N LEU A 144 8.61 -8.07 -0.07
CA LEU A 144 8.57 -6.81 0.68
C LEU A 144 7.58 -6.89 1.83
#